data_cbd8017b1f653ab27e3d8f62c70de3c6
#
_entry.id   cbd8017b1f653ab27e3d8f62c70de3c6
#
_cell.length_a   1.000
_cell.length_b   1.000
_cell.length_c   1.000
_cell.angle_alpha   90.00
_cell.angle_beta   90.00
_cell.angle_gamma   90.00
#
_symmetry.space_group_name_H-M   'P 1'
#
loop_
_entity.id
_entity.type
_entity.pdbx_description
1 polymer ?
#
loop_
_entity_poly.entity_id
_entity_poly.type
_entity_poly.pdbx_seq_one_letter_code
_entity_poly.pdbx_strand_id
1 'polypeptide(L)'
;MIARLAIVVAALLAAVPARAEILTPEAARRFVAGKLFAFNCFDGSRGAGRIYGDGSVIGTIQFRGSGPVRAVWLPAGTLRERGGSMCASLQGMAFEPCFRLEKLDARSFRGSWMGFAYCDFTRRMSVAGVSTRRHSSQPLSLEAEEASGAN
;
A
#
# COMPACT_ATOMS: atom_id res chain seq x y z
N MET A 1 -13.99 -26.47 -44.23
CA MET A 1 -12.96 -25.44 -44.00
C MET A 1 -13.55 -24.12 -43.48
N ILE A 2 -14.74 -23.71 -43.82
CA ILE A 2 -15.38 -22.43 -43.42
C ILE A 2 -15.68 -22.36 -41.91
N ALA A 3 -16.10 -23.46 -41.28
CA ALA A 3 -16.41 -23.48 -39.85
C ALA A 3 -15.22 -23.25 -38.92
N ARG A 4 -14.00 -23.62 -39.33
CA ARG A 4 -12.79 -23.38 -38.52
C ARG A 4 -12.30 -21.93 -38.57
N LEU A 5 -12.56 -21.20 -39.66
CA LEU A 5 -12.25 -19.78 -39.78
C LEU A 5 -13.16 -18.93 -38.90
N ALA A 6 -14.45 -19.29 -38.77
CA ALA A 6 -15.42 -18.57 -37.95
C ALA A 6 -15.06 -18.57 -36.45
N ILE A 7 -14.49 -19.65 -35.93
CA ILE A 7 -14.10 -19.79 -34.54
C ILE A 7 -12.88 -18.88 -34.23
N VAL A 8 -11.91 -18.74 -35.15
CA VAL A 8 -10.73 -17.92 -34.96
C VAL A 8 -11.08 -16.43 -34.95
N VAL A 9 -12.02 -16.00 -35.79
CA VAL A 9 -12.48 -14.61 -35.83
C VAL A 9 -13.26 -14.22 -34.55
N ALA A 10 -14.07 -15.15 -34.02
CA ALA A 10 -14.79 -14.90 -32.77
C ALA A 10 -13.88 -14.77 -31.53
N ALA A 11 -12.75 -15.48 -31.51
CA ALA A 11 -11.77 -15.41 -30.41
C ALA A 11 -10.98 -14.07 -30.40
N LEU A 12 -10.78 -13.43 -31.56
CA LEU A 12 -10.07 -12.16 -31.67
C LEU A 12 -10.90 -10.94 -31.21
N LEU A 13 -12.22 -11.06 -31.16
CA LEU A 13 -13.13 -9.98 -30.74
C LEU A 13 -13.29 -9.87 -29.22
N ALA A 14 -12.81 -10.81 -28.45
CA ALA A 14 -12.96 -10.84 -26.97
C ALA A 14 -11.84 -10.13 -26.19
N ALA A 15 -10.81 -9.64 -26.84
CA ALA A 15 -9.73 -8.87 -26.17
C ALA A 15 -10.18 -7.42 -25.96
N VAL A 16 -11.07 -7.18 -24.99
CA VAL A 16 -11.38 -5.82 -24.52
C VAL A 16 -10.16 -5.33 -23.76
N PRO A 17 -9.47 -4.27 -24.21
CA PRO A 17 -8.34 -3.71 -23.47
C PRO A 17 -8.86 -3.25 -22.09
N ALA A 18 -8.23 -3.71 -21.01
CA ALA A 18 -8.50 -3.22 -19.68
C ALA A 18 -8.14 -1.73 -19.64
N ARG A 19 -9.13 -0.85 -19.75
CA ARG A 19 -8.94 0.58 -19.59
C ARG A 19 -8.77 0.90 -18.12
N ALA A 20 -7.74 1.66 -17.77
CA ALA A 20 -7.59 2.23 -16.45
C ALA A 20 -8.84 3.08 -16.13
N GLU A 21 -9.54 2.74 -15.07
CA GLU A 21 -10.74 3.45 -14.62
C GLU A 21 -10.34 4.61 -13.73
N ILE A 22 -10.74 5.83 -14.08
CA ILE A 22 -10.55 6.99 -13.21
C ILE A 22 -11.54 6.88 -12.05
N LEU A 23 -11.00 6.88 -10.83
CA LEU A 23 -11.80 6.79 -9.62
C LEU A 23 -12.30 8.17 -9.20
N THR A 24 -13.61 8.26 -8.92
CA THR A 24 -14.14 9.38 -8.15
C THR A 24 -13.62 9.31 -6.70
N PRO A 25 -13.61 10.42 -5.94
CA PRO A 25 -13.16 10.41 -4.55
C PRO A 25 -13.87 9.37 -3.68
N GLU A 26 -15.20 9.21 -3.84
CA GLU A 26 -15.97 8.21 -3.09
C GLU A 26 -15.61 6.79 -3.50
N ALA A 27 -15.42 6.53 -4.79
CA ALA A 27 -14.98 5.22 -5.29
C ALA A 27 -13.57 4.90 -4.78
N ALA A 28 -12.65 5.87 -4.79
CA ALA A 28 -11.32 5.75 -4.25
C ALA A 28 -11.33 5.44 -2.75
N ARG A 29 -12.13 6.17 -1.97
CA ARG A 29 -12.29 5.93 -0.53
C ARG A 29 -12.78 4.50 -0.26
N ARG A 30 -13.82 4.04 -0.94
CA ARG A 30 -14.31 2.64 -0.83
C ARG A 30 -13.25 1.62 -1.24
N PHE A 31 -12.45 1.95 -2.24
CA PHE A 31 -11.40 1.05 -2.72
C PHE A 31 -10.27 0.88 -1.70
N VAL A 32 -9.85 1.94 -1.00
CA VAL A 32 -8.67 1.93 -0.13
C VAL A 32 -8.97 1.77 1.36
N ALA A 33 -10.16 2.17 1.84
CA ALA A 33 -10.47 2.25 3.26
C ALA A 33 -10.26 0.93 4.01
N GLY A 34 -9.50 0.99 5.10
CA GLY A 34 -9.19 -0.14 5.97
C GLY A 34 -8.18 -1.14 5.40
N LYS A 35 -7.67 -0.93 4.20
CA LYS A 35 -6.80 -1.88 3.51
C LYS A 35 -5.33 -1.46 3.58
N LEU A 36 -4.45 -2.46 3.54
CA LEU A 36 -3.00 -2.27 3.50
C LEU A 36 -2.55 -2.26 2.03
N PHE A 37 -1.81 -1.21 1.66
CA PHE A 37 -1.18 -1.09 0.35
C PHE A 37 0.34 -0.98 0.49
N ALA A 38 1.07 -1.64 -0.40
CA ALA A 38 2.45 -1.28 -0.69
C ALA A 38 2.46 -0.30 -1.84
N PHE A 39 3.42 0.62 -1.86
CA PHE A 39 3.56 1.59 -2.93
C PHE A 39 5.01 1.73 -3.40
N ASN A 40 5.14 2.11 -4.68
CA ASN A 40 6.38 2.54 -5.30
C ASN A 40 6.10 3.81 -6.10
N CYS A 41 6.92 4.83 -5.90
CA CYS A 41 6.79 6.11 -6.58
C CYS A 41 7.84 6.28 -7.69
N PHE A 42 7.57 7.20 -8.60
CA PHE A 42 8.42 7.54 -9.74
C PHE A 42 9.84 7.96 -9.36
N ASP A 43 10.03 8.54 -8.16
CA ASP A 43 11.32 8.98 -7.60
C ASP A 43 12.08 7.85 -6.89
N GLY A 44 11.56 6.62 -6.92
CA GLY A 44 12.11 5.46 -6.22
C GLY A 44 11.70 5.36 -4.75
N SER A 45 10.91 6.29 -4.22
CA SER A 45 10.33 6.16 -2.88
C SER A 45 9.39 4.98 -2.82
N ARG A 46 9.44 4.22 -1.73
CA ARG A 46 8.64 3.00 -1.55
C ARG A 46 8.23 2.80 -0.10
N GLY A 47 7.18 2.06 0.11
CA GLY A 47 6.71 1.77 1.46
C GLY A 47 5.45 0.94 1.48
N ALA A 48 4.82 0.91 2.64
CA ALA A 48 3.52 0.31 2.83
C ALA A 48 2.75 1.04 3.92
N GLY A 49 1.43 1.10 3.78
CA GLY A 49 0.58 1.77 4.74
C GLY A 49 -0.87 1.35 4.65
N ARG A 50 -1.59 1.56 5.75
CA ARG A 50 -3.03 1.40 5.83
C ARG A 50 -3.68 2.76 5.77
N ILE A 51 -4.65 2.89 4.89
CA ILE A 51 -5.46 4.10 4.71
C ILE A 51 -6.80 3.85 5.39
N TYR A 52 -7.21 4.73 6.29
CA TYR A 52 -8.47 4.63 7.02
C TYR A 52 -9.56 5.50 6.39
N GLY A 53 -10.82 5.18 6.70
CA GLY A 53 -11.98 5.88 6.14
C GLY A 53 -12.10 7.35 6.57
N ASP A 54 -11.46 7.74 7.66
CA ASP A 54 -11.36 9.12 8.16
C ASP A 54 -10.24 9.94 7.49
N GLY A 55 -9.52 9.35 6.54
CA GLY A 55 -8.41 10.00 5.83
C GLY A 55 -7.08 9.95 6.56
N SER A 56 -6.99 9.25 7.69
CA SER A 56 -5.73 8.98 8.36
C SER A 56 -4.92 7.88 7.65
N VAL A 57 -3.60 7.89 7.84
CA VAL A 57 -2.69 6.89 7.27
C VAL A 57 -1.67 6.47 8.31
N ILE A 58 -1.42 5.17 8.42
CA ILE A 58 -0.33 4.61 9.22
C ILE A 58 0.50 3.69 8.33
N GLY A 59 1.82 3.88 8.36
CA GLY A 59 2.68 3.09 7.49
C GLY A 59 4.16 3.34 7.67
N THR A 60 4.90 2.96 6.64
CA THR A 60 6.35 3.19 6.55
C THR A 60 6.70 3.70 5.17
N ILE A 61 7.77 4.49 5.08
CA ILE A 61 8.33 4.99 3.82
C ILE A 61 9.85 4.92 3.85
N GLN A 62 10.42 4.55 2.71
CA GLN A 62 11.83 4.68 2.39
C GLN A 62 11.96 5.64 1.21
N PHE A 63 12.56 6.78 1.43
CA PHE A 63 12.70 7.80 0.38
C PHE A 63 13.73 7.39 -0.67
N ARG A 64 13.42 7.60 -1.94
CA ARG A 64 14.29 7.35 -3.11
C ARG A 64 14.91 5.95 -3.13
N GLY A 65 14.25 4.97 -2.52
CA GLY A 65 14.72 3.59 -2.47
C GLY A 65 15.99 3.36 -1.65
N SER A 66 16.49 4.37 -0.96
CA SER A 66 17.72 4.35 -0.17
C SER A 66 17.52 4.97 1.22
N GLY A 67 18.48 4.75 2.12
CA GLY A 67 18.39 5.27 3.48
C GLY A 67 17.44 4.48 4.40
N PRO A 68 17.20 5.00 5.61
CA PRO A 68 16.40 4.31 6.61
C PRO A 68 14.91 4.30 6.26
N VAL A 69 14.24 3.21 6.60
CA VAL A 69 12.78 3.14 6.61
C VAL A 69 12.26 3.95 7.79
N ARG A 70 11.32 4.84 7.52
CA ARG A 70 10.71 5.73 8.53
C ARG A 70 9.25 5.35 8.74
N ALA A 71 8.79 5.37 9.99
CA ALA A 71 7.39 5.30 10.32
C ALA A 71 6.69 6.60 9.90
N VAL A 72 5.48 6.47 9.37
CA VAL A 72 4.62 7.58 8.96
C VAL A 72 3.29 7.44 9.66
N TRP A 73 2.85 8.51 10.27
CA TRP A 73 1.51 8.66 10.80
C TRP A 73 0.92 9.98 10.32
N LEU A 74 -0.16 9.91 9.58
CA LEU A 74 -0.91 11.07 9.12
C LEU A 74 -2.26 11.09 9.84
N PRO A 75 -2.65 12.20 10.47
CA PRO A 75 -3.88 12.30 11.24
C PRO A 75 -5.14 12.21 10.37
N ALA A 76 -6.29 12.04 11.01
CA ALA A 76 -7.59 12.10 10.37
C ALA A 76 -7.76 13.40 9.57
N GLY A 77 -8.44 13.33 8.42
CA GLY A 77 -8.63 14.46 7.52
C GLY A 77 -7.42 14.85 6.68
N THR A 78 -6.28 14.13 6.79
CA THR A 78 -5.13 14.36 5.89
C THR A 78 -5.50 14.07 4.44
N LEU A 79 -6.15 12.92 4.19
CA LEU A 79 -6.71 12.62 2.87
C LEU A 79 -8.18 13.04 2.85
N ARG A 80 -8.50 14.00 1.98
CA ARG A 80 -9.84 14.56 1.88
C ARG A 80 -10.25 14.87 0.46
N GLU A 81 -11.53 14.88 0.21
CA GLU A 81 -12.11 15.32 -1.05
C GLU A 81 -12.13 16.84 -1.13
N ARG A 82 -11.69 17.37 -2.28
CA ARG A 82 -11.82 18.80 -2.62
C ARG A 82 -12.02 18.96 -4.11
N GLY A 83 -13.09 19.64 -4.51
CA GLY A 83 -13.34 19.94 -5.92
C GLY A 83 -13.43 18.71 -6.83
N GLY A 84 -13.97 17.58 -6.33
CA GLY A 84 -14.07 16.33 -7.09
C GLY A 84 -12.74 15.55 -7.22
N SER A 85 -11.70 15.95 -6.47
CA SER A 85 -10.41 15.27 -6.44
C SER A 85 -10.06 14.82 -5.01
N MET A 86 -9.23 13.79 -4.90
CA MET A 86 -8.65 13.39 -3.62
C MET A 86 -7.36 14.18 -3.36
N CYS A 87 -7.34 14.94 -2.28
CA CYS A 87 -6.23 15.83 -1.93
C CYS A 87 -5.60 15.41 -0.60
N ALA A 88 -4.31 15.75 -0.41
CA ALA A 88 -3.59 15.51 0.82
C ALA A 88 -3.24 16.83 1.51
N SER A 89 -3.81 17.06 2.69
CA SER A 89 -3.48 18.19 3.55
C SER A 89 -2.39 17.80 4.53
N LEU A 90 -1.15 18.15 4.21
CA LEU A 90 0.02 17.80 5.01
C LEU A 90 0.46 18.99 5.86
N GLN A 91 0.68 18.74 7.16
CA GLN A 91 1.19 19.79 8.06
C GLN A 91 2.57 20.25 7.60
N GLY A 92 2.79 21.57 7.59
CA GLY A 92 4.03 22.19 7.14
C GLY A 92 4.16 22.39 5.63
N MET A 93 3.18 21.96 4.83
CA MET A 93 3.11 22.29 3.41
C MET A 93 2.18 23.47 3.17
N ALA A 94 2.67 24.45 2.39
CA ALA A 94 1.89 25.65 2.07
C ALA A 94 0.80 25.39 1.02
N PHE A 95 0.79 24.23 0.38
CA PHE A 95 -0.19 23.83 -0.64
C PHE A 95 -0.73 22.42 -0.36
N GLU A 96 -1.88 22.15 -0.92
CA GLU A 96 -2.58 20.86 -0.80
C GLU A 96 -2.55 20.15 -2.15
N PRO A 97 -1.67 19.15 -2.35
CA PRO A 97 -1.63 18.42 -3.60
C PRO A 97 -2.89 17.58 -3.78
N CYS A 98 -3.49 17.67 -4.96
CA CYS A 98 -4.64 16.87 -5.36
C CYS A 98 -4.22 15.85 -6.42
N PHE A 99 -4.70 14.62 -6.29
CA PHE A 99 -4.27 13.48 -7.08
C PHE A 99 -5.38 13.00 -8.01
N ARG A 100 -4.99 12.69 -9.23
CA ARG A 100 -5.80 11.87 -10.13
C ARG A 100 -5.58 10.41 -9.76
N LEU A 101 -6.65 9.70 -9.49
CA LEU A 101 -6.61 8.30 -9.09
C LEU A 101 -7.12 7.42 -10.23
N GLU A 102 -6.30 6.48 -10.64
CA GLU A 102 -6.60 5.53 -11.71
C GLU A 102 -6.53 4.10 -11.15
N LYS A 103 -7.64 3.40 -11.20
CA LYS A 103 -7.68 1.98 -10.87
C LYS A 103 -7.07 1.20 -12.03
N LEU A 104 -6.00 0.49 -11.75
CA LEU A 104 -5.30 -0.33 -12.74
C LEU A 104 -5.91 -1.73 -12.82
N ASP A 105 -6.28 -2.30 -11.67
CA ASP A 105 -6.94 -3.60 -11.56
C ASP A 105 -7.72 -3.72 -10.23
N ALA A 106 -8.21 -4.92 -9.90
CA ALA A 106 -8.96 -5.18 -8.67
C ALA A 106 -8.16 -4.98 -7.38
N ARG A 107 -6.83 -4.86 -7.46
CA ARG A 107 -5.92 -4.78 -6.31
C ARG A 107 -4.96 -3.61 -6.37
N SER A 108 -4.89 -2.89 -7.47
CA SER A 108 -3.92 -1.82 -7.66
C SER A 108 -4.55 -0.55 -8.23
N PHE A 109 -3.96 0.57 -7.87
CA PHE A 109 -4.30 1.88 -8.41
C PHE A 109 -3.04 2.74 -8.50
N ARG A 110 -3.09 3.74 -9.36
CA ARG A 110 -2.09 4.80 -9.49
C ARG A 110 -2.67 6.11 -8.98
N GLY A 111 -1.90 6.79 -8.14
CA GLY A 111 -2.14 8.19 -7.80
C GLY A 111 -1.13 9.06 -8.52
N SER A 112 -1.57 10.00 -9.36
CA SER A 112 -0.70 10.91 -10.09
C SER A 112 -0.99 12.36 -9.75
N TRP A 113 0.06 13.19 -9.72
CA TRP A 113 0.02 14.62 -9.52
C TRP A 113 0.70 15.34 -10.67
N MET A 114 0.05 16.34 -11.24
CA MET A 114 0.54 17.14 -12.37
C MET A 114 0.96 16.31 -13.61
N GLY A 115 0.53 15.07 -13.72
CA GLY A 115 0.77 14.22 -14.90
C GLY A 115 2.13 13.51 -14.95
N PHE A 116 3.12 13.93 -14.17
CA PHE A 116 4.48 13.34 -14.19
C PHE A 116 4.89 12.69 -12.87
N ALA A 117 4.41 13.16 -11.74
CA ALA A 117 4.69 12.55 -10.45
C ALA A 117 3.60 11.54 -10.11
N TYR A 118 3.95 10.29 -9.84
CA TYR A 118 3.00 9.24 -9.53
C TYR A 118 3.55 8.24 -8.53
N CYS A 119 2.63 7.54 -7.86
CA CYS A 119 2.90 6.34 -7.09
C CYS A 119 1.93 5.25 -7.50
N ASP A 120 2.44 4.04 -7.64
CA ASP A 120 1.66 2.82 -7.86
C ASP A 120 1.43 2.12 -6.52
N PHE A 121 0.17 1.84 -6.23
CA PHE A 121 -0.28 1.21 -5.00
C PHE A 121 -0.83 -0.18 -5.28
N THR A 122 -0.32 -1.19 -4.59
CA THR A 122 -0.79 -2.57 -4.70
C THR A 122 -1.28 -3.05 -3.34
N ARG A 123 -2.50 -3.54 -3.28
CA ARG A 123 -3.11 -4.10 -2.08
C ARG A 123 -2.32 -5.31 -1.60
N ARG A 124 -1.88 -5.26 -0.35
CA ARG A 124 -1.32 -6.41 0.36
C ARG A 124 -2.44 -7.19 1.03
N MET A 125 -2.45 -8.49 0.86
CA MET A 125 -3.23 -9.35 1.74
C MET A 125 -2.52 -9.35 3.09
N SER A 126 -3.22 -8.99 4.17
CA SER A 126 -2.74 -9.31 5.50
C SER A 126 -2.68 -10.83 5.56
N VAL A 127 -1.49 -11.38 5.67
CA VAL A 127 -1.32 -12.77 6.06
C VAL A 127 -1.77 -12.81 7.52
N ALA A 128 -3.04 -13.11 7.76
CA ALA A 128 -3.49 -13.51 9.08
C ALA A 128 -2.74 -14.81 9.39
N GLY A 129 -1.71 -14.73 10.25
CA GLY A 129 -0.98 -15.91 10.66
C GLY A 129 0.54 -15.87 10.52
N VAL A 130 1.21 -14.72 10.60
CA VAL A 130 2.53 -14.74 11.20
C VAL A 130 2.30 -14.89 12.69
N SER A 131 2.16 -16.16 13.11
CA SER A 131 2.38 -16.55 14.50
C SER A 131 3.73 -15.97 14.88
N THR A 132 3.72 -14.89 15.65
CA THR A 132 4.87 -14.52 16.47
C THR A 132 5.16 -15.74 17.31
N ARG A 133 6.08 -16.59 16.90
CA ARG A 133 6.77 -17.48 17.81
C ARG A 133 7.29 -16.54 18.90
N ARG A 134 6.58 -16.53 20.02
CA ARG A 134 7.14 -16.05 21.26
C ARG A 134 8.41 -16.87 21.42
N HIS A 135 9.55 -16.25 21.23
CA HIS A 135 10.75 -16.73 21.85
C HIS A 135 10.45 -16.72 23.34
N SER A 136 10.08 -17.88 23.84
CA SER A 136 10.13 -18.16 25.26
C SER A 136 11.60 -17.98 25.62
N SER A 137 11.94 -16.81 26.12
CA SER A 137 13.18 -16.59 26.85
C SER A 137 13.03 -17.37 28.14
N GLN A 138 13.46 -18.63 28.12
CA GLN A 138 13.73 -19.39 29.31
C GLN A 138 14.83 -18.64 30.07
N PRO A 139 14.59 -18.22 31.31
CA PRO A 139 15.68 -17.68 32.12
C PRO A 139 16.72 -18.78 32.30
N LEU A 140 17.97 -18.48 31.94
CA LEU A 140 19.13 -19.30 32.27
C LEU A 140 19.22 -19.32 33.80
N SER A 141 18.84 -20.43 34.39
CA SER A 141 19.16 -20.72 35.78
C SER A 141 20.65 -20.94 35.88
N LEU A 142 21.37 -19.99 36.43
CA LEU A 142 22.74 -20.18 36.92
C LEU A 142 22.63 -21.03 38.17
N GLU A 143 22.75 -22.33 38.00
CA GLU A 143 23.04 -23.24 39.12
C GLU A 143 24.47 -22.97 39.55
N ALA A 144 24.60 -22.34 40.71
CA ALA A 144 25.87 -22.22 41.40
C ALA A 144 26.27 -23.61 41.89
N GLU A 145 27.28 -24.17 41.24
CA GLU A 145 27.96 -25.38 41.74
C GLU A 145 28.79 -25.01 42.96
N GLU A 146 28.27 -25.28 44.14
CA GLU A 146 29.01 -25.23 45.37
C GLU A 146 30.06 -26.34 45.35
N ALA A 147 31.31 -25.94 45.17
CA ALA A 147 32.45 -26.83 45.40
C ALA A 147 32.61 -27.05 46.92
N SER A 148 32.07 -28.14 47.42
CA SER A 148 32.41 -28.68 48.71
C SER A 148 33.78 -29.35 48.62
N GLY A 149 34.82 -28.68 49.08
CA GLY A 149 36.13 -29.25 49.32
C GLY A 149 36.37 -29.36 50.81
N ALA A 150 36.24 -30.58 51.35
CA ALA A 150 36.67 -30.89 52.70
C ALA A 150 37.78 -31.92 52.67
N ASN A 151 38.86 -31.61 53.39
CA ASN A 151 39.86 -32.44 54.02
C ASN A 151 41.13 -32.80 53.24
#